data_c6a6594f2bd543f8cc4e651bccc0045b
#
_entry.id   c6a6594f2bd543f8cc4e651bccc0045b
#
_cell.length_a   1.000
_cell.length_b   1.000
_cell.length_c   1.000
_cell.angle_alpha   90.00
_cell.angle_beta   90.00
_cell.angle_gamma   90.00
#
_symmetry.space_group_name_H-M   'P 1'
#
loop_
_entity.id
_entity.type
_entity.pdbx_description
1 polymer ?
#
loop_
_entity_poly.entity_id
_entity_poly.type
_entity_poly.pdbx_seq_one_letter_code
_entity_poly.pdbx_strand_id
1 'polypeptide(L)'
;MASDQTGTVRLHRVLRASAERIYRAFLDVDAMAKWLPPNGFTGRVHEMDAKIGGGYRMSFTNFSTGSSHSFGGTYLELKPHERIRYSNRFDDPNLPGEMQTTITLKQVFCGTELNVTQEGIPAAIPPEACYLGWQESLVLLAKLVEAEIPDQP
;
A
#
# COMPACT_ATOMS: atom_id res chain seq x y z
N MET A 1 -1.84 -15.43 25.32
CA MET A 1 -3.17 -14.82 25.16
C MET A 1 -3.43 -14.58 23.68
N ALA A 2 -4.49 -15.17 23.19
CA ALA A 2 -4.82 -15.04 21.76
C ALA A 2 -5.06 -13.60 21.34
N SER A 3 -5.50 -12.73 22.26
CA SER A 3 -5.78 -11.33 22.01
C SER A 3 -4.57 -10.51 21.59
N ASP A 4 -3.35 -11.02 21.85
CA ASP A 4 -2.13 -10.30 21.50
C ASP A 4 -1.54 -10.75 20.16
N GLN A 5 -2.17 -11.72 19.52
CA GLN A 5 -1.68 -12.22 18.25
C GLN A 5 -2.01 -11.25 17.13
N THR A 6 -1.01 -10.96 16.31
CA THR A 6 -1.18 -10.12 15.14
C THR A 6 -1.47 -10.98 13.93
N GLY A 7 -2.06 -10.35 12.90
CA GLY A 7 -2.37 -11.02 11.66
C GLY A 7 -1.36 -10.76 10.57
N THR A 8 -1.40 -11.58 9.54
CA THR A 8 -0.57 -11.45 8.34
C THR A 8 -1.42 -11.73 7.12
N VAL A 9 -1.26 -10.92 6.08
CA VAL A 9 -1.89 -11.16 4.79
C VAL A 9 -0.85 -11.18 3.69
N ARG A 10 -1.12 -11.95 2.64
CA ARG A 10 -0.24 -12.07 1.47
C ARG A 10 -1.09 -12.05 0.23
N LEU A 11 -0.65 -11.27 -0.76
CA LEU A 11 -1.31 -11.20 -2.07
C LEU A 11 -0.26 -11.31 -3.15
N HIS A 12 -0.66 -11.92 -4.25
CA HIS A 12 0.16 -12.11 -5.43
C HIS A 12 -0.64 -11.62 -6.65
N ARG A 13 0.01 -10.82 -7.49
CA ARG A 13 -0.58 -10.33 -8.74
C ARG A 13 0.47 -10.31 -9.84
N VAL A 14 0.02 -10.45 -11.07
CA VAL A 14 0.86 -10.20 -12.23
C VAL A 14 0.26 -9.01 -12.98
N LEU A 15 1.04 -7.96 -13.14
CA LEU A 15 0.59 -6.73 -13.79
C LEU A 15 1.31 -6.55 -15.11
N ARG A 16 0.56 -6.07 -16.12
CA ARG A 16 1.14 -5.77 -17.45
C ARG A 16 1.77 -4.38 -17.43
N ALA A 17 2.81 -4.24 -16.63
CA ALA A 17 3.54 -2.98 -16.48
C ALA A 17 4.97 -3.29 -16.08
N SER A 18 5.88 -2.35 -16.34
CA SER A 18 7.27 -2.51 -15.93
C SER A 18 7.40 -2.40 -14.42
N ALA A 19 8.43 -3.04 -13.86
CA ALA A 19 8.74 -2.93 -12.44
C ALA A 19 9.05 -1.49 -12.04
N GLU A 20 9.73 -0.72 -12.92
CA GLU A 20 9.99 0.69 -12.69
C GLU A 20 8.69 1.48 -12.48
N ARG A 21 7.72 1.25 -13.33
CA ARG A 21 6.46 1.98 -13.29
C ARG A 21 5.66 1.65 -12.03
N ILE A 22 5.64 0.37 -11.64
CA ILE A 22 4.98 -0.05 -10.41
C ILE A 22 5.71 0.50 -9.20
N TYR A 23 7.03 0.40 -9.17
CA TYR A 23 7.86 0.93 -8.09
C TYR A 23 7.58 2.42 -7.87
N ARG A 24 7.55 3.18 -8.96
CA ARG A 24 7.24 4.61 -8.91
C ARG A 24 5.86 4.88 -8.31
N ALA A 25 4.87 4.05 -8.64
CA ALA A 25 3.51 4.25 -8.13
C ALA A 25 3.40 4.09 -6.62
N PHE A 26 4.30 3.34 -6.00
CA PHE A 26 4.36 3.21 -4.53
C PHE A 26 5.03 4.40 -3.86
N LEU A 27 5.78 5.21 -4.60
CA LEU A 27 6.59 6.28 -4.03
C LEU A 27 6.24 7.67 -4.58
N ASP A 28 5.12 7.77 -5.28
CA ASP A 28 4.62 9.03 -5.83
C ASP A 28 3.40 9.46 -5.03
N VAL A 29 3.41 10.72 -4.58
CA VAL A 29 2.34 11.26 -3.71
C VAL A 29 0.96 11.14 -4.37
N ASP A 30 0.85 11.60 -5.60
CA ASP A 30 -0.45 11.61 -6.29
C ASP A 30 -0.91 10.21 -6.67
N ALA A 31 0.03 9.35 -7.06
CA ALA A 31 -0.30 7.97 -7.37
C ALA A 31 -0.83 7.25 -6.12
N MET A 32 -0.12 7.36 -5.00
CA MET A 32 -0.53 6.69 -3.77
C MET A 32 -1.90 7.16 -3.29
N ALA A 33 -2.19 8.44 -3.38
CA ALA A 33 -3.49 8.99 -3.00
C ALA A 33 -4.60 8.44 -3.87
N LYS A 34 -4.29 8.04 -5.10
CA LYS A 34 -5.27 7.54 -6.04
C LYS A 34 -5.55 6.05 -5.90
N TRP A 35 -4.50 5.21 -5.77
CA TRP A 35 -4.73 3.77 -5.83
C TRP A 35 -4.75 3.07 -4.47
N LEU A 36 -4.06 3.58 -3.45
CA LEU A 36 -3.98 2.89 -2.17
C LEU A 36 -5.32 2.89 -1.40
N PRO A 37 -6.11 3.98 -1.40
CA PRO A 37 -7.42 3.92 -0.72
C PRO A 37 -8.32 2.90 -1.43
N PRO A 38 -8.87 1.93 -0.66
CA PRO A 38 -9.76 0.94 -1.26
C PRO A 38 -11.09 1.57 -1.67
N ASN A 39 -11.94 0.78 -2.31
CA ASN A 39 -13.24 1.26 -2.81
C ASN A 39 -14.04 1.93 -1.71
N GLY A 40 -14.61 3.08 -2.02
CA GLY A 40 -15.44 3.83 -1.07
C GLY A 40 -14.66 4.79 -0.19
N PHE A 41 -13.34 4.86 -0.35
CA PHE A 41 -12.48 5.78 0.39
C PHE A 41 -11.79 6.76 -0.55
N THR A 42 -11.56 7.98 -0.04
CA THR A 42 -10.64 8.92 -0.67
C THR A 42 -9.37 8.96 0.18
N GLY A 43 -8.27 9.34 -0.43
CA GLY A 43 -6.97 9.37 0.26
C GLY A 43 -6.28 10.70 0.13
N ARG A 44 -5.48 11.01 1.14
CA ARG A 44 -4.60 12.18 1.13
C ARG A 44 -3.25 11.79 1.69
N VAL A 45 -2.19 12.18 1.00
CA VAL A 45 -0.83 12.05 1.49
C VAL A 45 -0.44 13.39 2.11
N HIS A 46 -0.21 13.40 3.42
CA HIS A 46 0.15 14.60 4.16
C HIS A 46 1.65 14.85 4.10
N GLU A 47 2.42 13.78 4.05
CA GLU A 47 3.87 13.83 4.06
C GLU A 47 4.41 12.59 3.37
N MET A 48 5.48 12.72 2.59
CA MET A 48 6.17 11.58 2.01
C MET A 48 7.62 11.98 1.71
N ASP A 49 8.54 11.31 2.40
CA ASP A 49 9.97 11.45 2.17
C ASP A 49 10.48 10.07 1.74
N ALA A 50 10.48 9.83 0.44
CA ALA A 50 10.69 8.51 -0.15
C ALA A 50 12.19 8.15 -0.20
N LYS A 51 12.78 7.98 0.98
CA LYS A 51 14.16 7.52 1.16
C LYS A 51 14.23 6.62 2.37
N ILE A 52 15.24 5.78 2.46
CA ILE A 52 15.45 4.92 3.64
C ILE A 52 15.58 5.81 4.88
N GLY A 53 14.78 5.52 5.90
CA GLY A 53 14.69 6.34 7.10
C GLY A 53 13.72 7.50 7.00
N GLY A 54 13.23 7.82 5.80
CA GLY A 54 12.23 8.85 5.62
C GLY A 54 10.85 8.37 6.03
N GLY A 55 9.97 9.29 6.36
CA GLY A 55 8.63 8.98 6.83
C GLY A 55 7.54 9.33 5.83
N TYR A 56 6.37 8.80 6.08
CA TYR A 56 5.18 9.18 5.34
C TYR A 56 3.97 9.24 6.27
N ARG A 57 2.98 10.04 5.89
CA ARG A 57 1.71 10.13 6.60
C ARG A 57 0.57 10.25 5.60
N MET A 58 -0.48 9.48 5.82
CA MET A 58 -1.66 9.45 4.97
C MET A 58 -2.92 9.42 5.80
N SER A 59 -4.04 9.78 5.19
CA SER A 59 -5.36 9.54 5.75
C SER A 59 -6.29 8.98 4.68
N PHE A 60 -7.20 8.11 5.12
CA PHE A 60 -8.30 7.63 4.30
C PHE A 60 -9.60 8.19 4.87
N THR A 61 -10.45 8.68 3.99
CA THR A 61 -11.77 9.20 4.38
C THR A 61 -12.85 8.32 3.79
N ASN A 62 -13.71 7.79 4.64
CA ASN A 62 -14.88 7.03 4.21
C ASN A 62 -15.86 8.00 3.55
N PHE A 63 -16.07 7.83 2.25
CA PHE A 63 -16.91 8.75 1.48
C PHE A 63 -18.37 8.73 1.95
N SER A 64 -18.85 7.59 2.44
CA SER A 64 -20.24 7.45 2.90
C SER A 64 -20.50 8.23 4.19
N THR A 65 -19.55 8.24 5.11
CA THR A 65 -19.76 8.81 6.45
C THR A 65 -18.99 10.10 6.69
N GLY A 66 -17.96 10.38 5.88
CA GLY A 66 -17.04 11.49 6.11
C GLY A 66 -16.01 11.23 7.20
N SER A 67 -16.03 10.06 7.84
CA SER A 67 -15.05 9.71 8.87
C SER A 67 -13.68 9.44 8.26
N SER A 68 -12.65 9.99 8.90
CA SER A 68 -11.26 9.83 8.44
C SER A 68 -10.44 9.11 9.50
N HIS A 69 -9.45 8.35 9.06
CA HIS A 69 -8.43 7.82 9.93
C HIS A 69 -7.07 8.02 9.28
N SER A 70 -6.07 8.21 10.13
CA SER A 70 -4.72 8.53 9.67
C SER A 70 -3.74 7.46 10.12
N PHE A 71 -2.69 7.31 9.35
CA PHE A 71 -1.63 6.36 9.62
C PHE A 71 -0.34 6.86 8.97
N GLY A 72 0.75 6.28 9.37
CA GLY A 72 2.04 6.63 8.81
C GLY A 72 3.11 5.65 9.23
N GLY A 73 4.32 5.89 8.77
CA GLY A 73 5.44 5.03 9.06
C GLY A 73 6.74 5.51 8.47
N THR A 74 7.67 4.57 8.32
CA THR A 74 9.04 4.84 7.89
C THR A 74 9.42 3.85 6.81
N TYR A 75 10.14 4.34 5.79
CA TYR A 75 10.70 3.46 4.76
C TYR A 75 11.93 2.76 5.32
N LEU A 76 11.90 1.43 5.33
CA LEU A 76 12.95 0.58 5.89
C LEU A 76 13.91 0.07 4.81
N GLU A 77 13.40 -0.18 3.62
CA GLU A 77 14.20 -0.66 2.50
C GLU A 77 13.60 -0.18 1.20
N LEU A 78 14.45 0.38 0.34
CA LEU A 78 14.05 0.84 -1.00
C LEU A 78 15.11 0.35 -1.99
N LYS A 79 14.84 -0.81 -2.58
CA LYS A 79 15.70 -1.36 -3.63
C LYS A 79 15.00 -1.10 -4.95
N PRO A 80 15.48 -0.16 -5.76
CA PRO A 80 14.79 0.27 -6.97
C PRO A 80 14.33 -0.87 -7.85
N HIS A 81 13.06 -0.86 -8.19
CA HIS A 81 12.38 -1.79 -9.10
C HIS A 81 12.33 -3.24 -8.61
N GLU A 82 12.75 -3.52 -7.37
CA GLU A 82 12.78 -4.88 -6.84
C GLU A 82 12.06 -5.03 -5.52
N ARG A 83 12.23 -4.08 -4.58
CA ARG A 83 11.71 -4.26 -3.24
C ARG A 83 11.46 -2.95 -2.51
N ILE A 84 10.34 -2.90 -1.81
CA ILE A 84 10.00 -1.81 -0.90
C ILE A 84 9.58 -2.44 0.41
N ARG A 85 10.12 -1.94 1.51
CA ARG A 85 9.69 -2.34 2.85
C ARG A 85 9.47 -1.10 3.68
N TYR A 86 8.33 -1.04 4.33
CA TYR A 86 8.01 0.10 5.20
C TYR A 86 7.21 -0.37 6.41
N SER A 87 7.37 0.38 7.50
CA SER A 87 6.52 0.21 8.68
C SER A 87 5.27 1.07 8.50
N ASN A 88 4.20 0.70 9.20
CA ASN A 88 3.05 1.56 9.30
C ASN A 88 2.33 1.34 10.62
N ARG A 89 1.74 2.42 11.11
CA ARG A 89 1.06 2.46 12.40
C ARG A 89 -0.17 3.34 12.27
N PHE A 90 -1.28 2.85 12.81
CA PHE A 90 -2.49 3.67 12.91
C PHE A 90 -2.34 4.71 14.01
N ASP A 91 -2.91 5.89 13.80
CA ASP A 91 -2.95 6.93 14.85
C ASP A 91 -3.95 6.55 15.95
N ASP A 92 -4.94 5.69 15.64
CA ASP A 92 -5.95 5.24 16.58
C ASP A 92 -5.31 4.40 17.70
N PRO A 93 -5.39 4.86 18.97
CA PRO A 93 -4.80 4.09 20.09
C PRO A 93 -5.49 2.76 20.33
N ASN A 94 -6.67 2.54 19.79
CA ASN A 94 -7.37 1.25 19.88
C ASN A 94 -6.83 0.23 18.87
N LEU A 95 -5.95 0.67 17.97
CA LEU A 95 -5.29 -0.19 16.99
C LEU A 95 -3.77 -0.07 17.19
N PRO A 96 -3.27 -0.55 18.34
CA PRO A 96 -1.86 -0.38 18.70
C PRO A 96 -0.95 -1.29 17.89
N GLY A 97 0.35 -0.97 17.95
CA GLY A 97 1.37 -1.79 17.32
C GLY A 97 1.83 -1.23 16.00
N GLU A 98 2.85 -1.86 15.49
CA GLU A 98 3.47 -1.46 14.23
C GLU A 98 3.36 -2.59 13.24
N MET A 99 2.82 -2.28 12.07
CA MET A 99 2.77 -3.21 10.96
C MET A 99 4.01 -3.06 10.11
N GLN A 100 4.31 -4.08 9.33
CA GLN A 100 5.38 -4.02 8.35
C GLN A 100 4.86 -4.57 7.03
N THR A 101 5.04 -3.79 5.97
CA THR A 101 4.61 -4.17 4.62
C THR A 101 5.83 -4.35 3.75
N THR A 102 5.88 -5.47 3.04
CA THR A 102 6.94 -5.80 2.09
C THR A 102 6.33 -5.97 0.72
N ILE A 103 6.88 -5.23 -0.24
CA ILE A 103 6.49 -5.31 -1.64
C ILE A 103 7.69 -5.86 -2.40
N THR A 104 7.49 -6.93 -3.18
CA THR A 104 8.54 -7.44 -4.07
C THR A 104 8.04 -7.40 -5.50
N LEU A 105 8.97 -7.04 -6.40
CA LEU A 105 8.70 -6.93 -7.83
C LEU A 105 9.71 -7.79 -8.58
N LYS A 106 9.22 -8.60 -9.51
CA LYS A 106 10.07 -9.45 -10.33
C LYS A 106 9.57 -9.40 -11.76
N GLN A 107 10.46 -9.05 -12.68
CA GLN A 107 10.11 -9.07 -14.10
C GLN A 107 9.81 -10.49 -14.55
N VAL A 108 8.69 -10.64 -15.25
CA VAL A 108 8.27 -11.91 -15.85
C VAL A 108 7.96 -11.68 -17.33
N PHE A 109 7.63 -12.74 -18.04
CA PHE A 109 7.42 -12.67 -19.49
C PHE A 109 6.36 -11.62 -19.89
N CYS A 110 5.27 -11.55 -19.18
CA CYS A 110 4.14 -10.69 -19.56
C CYS A 110 4.07 -9.37 -18.77
N GLY A 111 5.06 -9.07 -17.95
CA GLY A 111 5.05 -7.84 -17.14
C GLY A 111 5.83 -8.00 -15.85
N THR A 112 5.19 -7.76 -14.72
CA THR A 112 5.82 -7.83 -13.42
C THR A 112 4.99 -8.64 -12.44
N GLU A 113 5.66 -9.55 -11.74
CA GLU A 113 5.06 -10.27 -10.61
C GLU A 113 5.21 -9.43 -9.37
N LEU A 114 4.09 -9.16 -8.73
CA LEU A 114 4.01 -8.33 -7.53
C LEU A 114 3.55 -9.20 -6.36
N ASN A 115 4.30 -9.16 -5.27
CA ASN A 115 3.90 -9.79 -4.02
C ASN A 115 3.81 -8.74 -2.93
N VAL A 116 2.74 -8.80 -2.15
CA VAL A 116 2.52 -7.94 -0.99
C VAL A 116 2.40 -8.82 0.24
N THR A 117 3.17 -8.50 1.27
CA THR A 117 3.05 -9.15 2.57
C THR A 117 2.90 -8.06 3.62
N GLN A 118 1.83 -8.10 4.40
CA GLN A 118 1.62 -7.18 5.50
C GLN A 118 1.54 -7.98 6.79
N GLU A 119 2.43 -7.68 7.72
CA GLU A 119 2.57 -8.38 9.00
C GLU A 119 2.28 -7.43 10.16
N GLY A 120 1.98 -7.97 11.32
CA GLY A 120 1.76 -7.18 12.52
C GLY A 120 0.41 -6.48 12.56
N ILE A 121 -0.56 -6.97 11.81
CA ILE A 121 -1.91 -6.38 11.81
C ILE A 121 -2.49 -6.48 13.22
N PRO A 122 -2.97 -5.36 13.81
CA PRO A 122 -3.54 -5.40 15.16
C PRO A 122 -4.60 -6.49 15.32
N ALA A 123 -4.59 -7.17 16.47
CA ALA A 123 -5.52 -8.27 16.74
C ALA A 123 -6.99 -7.85 16.62
N ALA A 124 -7.30 -6.58 16.82
CA ALA A 124 -8.66 -6.06 16.69
C ALA A 124 -9.15 -6.04 15.24
N ILE A 125 -8.25 -6.14 14.26
CA ILE A 125 -8.62 -6.10 12.85
C ILE A 125 -8.60 -7.52 12.29
N PRO A 126 -9.72 -8.03 11.78
CA PRO A 126 -9.71 -9.33 11.10
C PRO A 126 -8.77 -9.27 9.89
N PRO A 127 -7.85 -10.23 9.73
CA PRO A 127 -6.93 -10.21 8.59
C PRO A 127 -7.64 -10.15 7.24
N GLU A 128 -8.78 -10.79 7.11
CA GLU A 128 -9.55 -10.78 5.87
C GLU A 128 -10.04 -9.39 5.49
N ALA A 129 -10.21 -8.48 6.47
CA ALA A 129 -10.58 -7.09 6.18
C ALA A 129 -9.41 -6.36 5.50
N CYS A 130 -8.18 -6.58 5.98
CA CYS A 130 -7.00 -6.04 5.33
C CYS A 130 -6.77 -6.66 3.96
N TYR A 131 -7.01 -7.96 3.85
CA TYR A 131 -6.88 -8.67 2.57
C TYR A 131 -7.82 -8.07 1.53
N LEU A 132 -9.08 -7.86 1.91
CA LEU A 132 -10.08 -7.27 1.00
C LEU A 132 -9.66 -5.86 0.57
N GLY A 133 -9.19 -5.04 1.50
CA GLY A 133 -8.70 -3.71 1.18
C GLY A 133 -7.54 -3.73 0.21
N TRP A 134 -6.56 -4.59 0.45
CA TRP A 134 -5.44 -4.75 -0.48
C TRP A 134 -5.90 -5.24 -1.85
N GLN A 135 -6.84 -6.18 -1.87
CA GLN A 135 -7.36 -6.71 -3.12
C GLN A 135 -7.96 -5.59 -3.97
N GLU A 136 -8.74 -4.71 -3.35
CA GLU A 136 -9.34 -3.57 -4.05
C GLU A 136 -8.29 -2.55 -4.48
N SER A 137 -7.35 -2.24 -3.60
CA SER A 137 -6.26 -1.30 -3.91
C SER A 137 -5.41 -1.77 -5.07
N LEU A 138 -5.12 -3.08 -5.15
CA LEU A 138 -4.31 -3.62 -6.22
C LEU A 138 -5.03 -3.60 -7.58
N VAL A 139 -6.35 -3.66 -7.60
CA VAL A 139 -7.12 -3.46 -8.83
C VAL A 139 -6.95 -2.00 -9.31
N LEU A 140 -7.01 -1.05 -8.38
CA LEU A 140 -6.81 0.37 -8.72
C LEU A 140 -5.37 0.63 -9.18
N LEU A 141 -4.41 -0.01 -8.53
CA LEU A 141 -3.01 0.07 -8.97
C LEU A 141 -2.84 -0.43 -10.39
N ALA A 142 -3.43 -1.59 -10.70
CA ALA A 142 -3.36 -2.16 -12.05
C ALA A 142 -3.92 -1.18 -13.09
N LYS A 143 -5.05 -0.57 -12.80
CA LYS A 143 -5.66 0.42 -13.70
C LYS A 143 -4.76 1.60 -13.96
N LEU A 144 -3.98 2.02 -12.96
CA LEU A 144 -3.09 3.15 -13.11
C LEU A 144 -1.84 2.79 -13.91
N VAL A 145 -1.19 1.67 -13.56
CA VAL A 145 0.13 1.35 -14.12
C VAL A 145 0.07 0.61 -15.46
N GLU A 146 -1.04 -0.07 -15.75
CA GLU A 146 -1.19 -0.79 -17.03
C GLU A 146 -1.63 0.11 -18.17
N ALA A 147 -2.19 1.27 -17.86
CA ALA A 147 -2.65 2.20 -18.88
C ALA A 147 -1.46 2.99 -19.44
N GLU A 148 -1.32 2.98 -20.75
CA GLU A 148 -0.33 3.80 -21.45
C GLU A 148 -1.08 4.84 -22.27
N ILE A 149 -1.05 6.08 -21.81
CA ILE A 149 -1.81 7.17 -22.42
C ILE A 149 -0.82 8.17 -23.03
N PRO A 150 -0.79 8.32 -24.34
CA PRO A 150 0.08 9.32 -24.97
C PRO A 150 -0.44 10.73 -24.71
N ASP A 151 0.46 11.68 -24.48
CA ASP A 151 0.07 13.09 -24.30
C ASP A 151 -0.28 13.77 -25.60
N GLN A 152 0.20 13.24 -26.70
CA GLN A 152 -0.01 13.78 -28.03
C GLN A 152 -0.65 12.72 -28.92
N PRO A 153 -1.58 13.09 -29.79
CA PRO A 153 -2.18 12.15 -30.74
C PRO A 153 -1.18 11.72 -31.82
#